data_6ae338f6d886d257eed5b36e999c848c
#
_entry.id   6ae338f6d886d257eed5b36e999c848c
#
_cell.length_a   1.000
_cell.length_b   1.000
_cell.length_c   1.000
_cell.angle_alpha   90.00
_cell.angle_beta   90.00
_cell.angle_gamma   90.00
#
_symmetry.space_group_name_H-M   'P 1'
#
loop_
_entity.id
_entity.type
_entity.pdbx_description
1 polymer ?
#
loop_
_entity_poly.entity_id
_entity_poly.type
_entity_poly.pdbx_seq_one_letter_code
_entity_poly.pdbx_strand_id
1 'polypeptide(L)'
;LGVSEDADYDEYEEEDDDEDLPQDESDSPPDVPGTLALGYLACAPLLAAYEWSLATSAEPTRSTAEVCLFRFLLPLGEDAHLARQGILLALLIVCLLRLARHSRGLGLRLMKVLGEGALWALLLAPTLMLCTHLLGGVEPPAGFSVEPGAAPGLARAAFILGAAAHEELFFRVILYSGLYLTARVLMVHFGAGLTCARLVGEAVGLVGSAGVFAALHLAAFTTWLGSGGEEFEPFVFLWRLLAGIALGGLLRWRGPGVAAWTHALFNLGLLLGAGPEMGF
;
A
#
# COMPACT_ATOMS: atom_id res chain seq x y z
N LEU A 1 6.79 -76.22 -49.87
CA LEU A 1 7.88 -75.23 -49.63
C LEU A 1 7.31 -74.13 -48.78
N GLY A 2 7.43 -74.32 -47.48
CA GLY A 2 7.07 -73.34 -46.48
C GLY A 2 8.32 -72.54 -46.07
N VAL A 3 8.14 -71.28 -45.89
CA VAL A 3 9.08 -70.42 -45.18
C VAL A 3 8.25 -69.70 -44.13
N SER A 4 8.50 -70.06 -42.86
CA SER A 4 8.06 -69.34 -41.67
C SER A 4 9.05 -68.18 -41.44
N GLU A 5 8.58 -66.96 -41.47
CA GLU A 5 9.29 -65.80 -40.93
C GLU A 5 8.69 -65.49 -39.57
N ASP A 6 9.38 -65.94 -38.54
CA ASP A 6 9.20 -65.48 -37.18
C ASP A 6 9.83 -64.08 -37.06
N ALA A 7 9.04 -63.07 -37.00
CA ALA A 7 9.47 -61.70 -36.69
C ALA A 7 9.48 -61.55 -35.15
N ASP A 8 10.68 -61.56 -34.59
CA ASP A 8 10.97 -61.17 -33.21
C ASP A 8 10.67 -59.69 -33.07
N TYR A 9 9.62 -59.34 -32.35
CA TYR A 9 9.38 -57.95 -31.91
C TYR A 9 10.10 -57.77 -30.59
N ASP A 10 11.23 -57.11 -30.66
CA ASP A 10 11.88 -56.57 -29.48
C ASP A 10 10.93 -55.52 -28.83
N GLU A 11 10.42 -55.91 -27.69
CA GLU A 11 9.64 -55.10 -26.79
C GLU A 11 10.60 -54.09 -26.16
N TYR A 12 10.65 -52.85 -26.71
CA TYR A 12 11.34 -51.74 -26.06
C TYR A 12 10.53 -51.35 -24.82
N GLU A 13 11.02 -51.79 -23.65
CA GLU A 13 10.59 -51.21 -22.38
C GLU A 13 11.02 -49.74 -22.40
N GLU A 14 10.01 -48.84 -22.61
CA GLU A 14 10.18 -47.41 -22.29
C GLU A 14 10.36 -47.32 -20.77
N GLU A 15 11.60 -47.23 -20.30
CA GLU A 15 11.90 -46.77 -18.96
C GLU A 15 11.39 -45.33 -18.90
N ASP A 16 10.20 -45.13 -18.32
CA ASP A 16 9.69 -43.83 -17.85
C ASP A 16 10.65 -43.36 -16.74
N ASP A 17 11.77 -42.81 -17.13
CA ASP A 17 12.58 -41.95 -16.27
C ASP A 17 11.79 -40.66 -15.99
N ASP A 18 10.79 -40.79 -15.13
CA ASP A 18 10.24 -39.65 -14.39
C ASP A 18 11.37 -39.12 -13.48
N GLU A 19 12.35 -38.44 -14.10
CA GLU A 19 13.24 -37.55 -13.36
C GLU A 19 12.39 -36.54 -12.62
N ASP A 20 12.14 -36.83 -11.36
CA ASP A 20 11.64 -35.86 -10.37
C ASP A 20 12.58 -34.66 -10.39
N LEU A 21 12.32 -33.72 -11.33
CA LEU A 21 12.98 -32.44 -11.35
C LEU A 21 12.70 -31.81 -9.97
N PRO A 22 13.72 -31.48 -9.19
CA PRO A 22 13.51 -30.83 -7.92
C PRO A 22 12.71 -29.57 -8.19
N GLN A 23 11.46 -29.55 -7.73
CA GLN A 23 10.65 -28.34 -7.73
C GLN A 23 11.41 -27.33 -6.91
N ASP A 24 11.96 -26.33 -7.60
CA ASP A 24 12.64 -25.22 -6.96
C ASP A 24 11.62 -24.47 -6.08
N GLU A 25 11.54 -24.87 -4.80
CA GLU A 25 10.69 -24.21 -3.78
C GLU A 25 11.06 -22.73 -3.60
N SER A 26 12.15 -22.28 -4.24
CA SER A 26 12.62 -20.89 -4.12
C SER A 26 11.79 -19.87 -4.91
N ASP A 27 10.96 -20.32 -5.87
CA ASP A 27 10.12 -19.46 -6.70
C ASP A 27 8.69 -19.26 -6.17
N SER A 28 8.38 -19.83 -5.01
CA SER A 28 7.12 -19.50 -4.34
C SER A 28 7.16 -18.03 -3.95
N PRO A 29 6.23 -17.19 -4.46
CA PRO A 29 6.17 -15.79 -4.01
C PRO A 29 6.00 -15.81 -2.49
N PRO A 30 6.73 -14.94 -1.75
CA PRO A 30 6.64 -14.92 -0.29
C PRO A 30 5.18 -14.87 0.12
N ASP A 31 4.77 -15.69 1.09
CA ASP A 31 3.39 -15.92 1.56
C ASP A 31 2.57 -14.63 1.60
N VAL A 32 2.04 -14.24 0.44
CA VAL A 32 1.25 -13.02 0.24
C VAL A 32 0.06 -12.95 1.21
N PRO A 33 -0.67 -14.06 1.47
CA PRO A 33 -1.79 -14.03 2.43
C PRO A 33 -1.37 -13.74 3.87
N GLY A 34 -0.23 -14.26 4.31
CA GLY A 34 0.28 -14.01 5.67
C GLY A 34 0.77 -12.58 5.84
N THR A 35 1.40 -12.01 4.83
CA THR A 35 1.90 -10.64 4.82
C THR A 35 0.77 -9.61 4.85
N LEU A 36 -0.32 -9.82 4.11
CA LEU A 36 -1.49 -8.92 4.13
C LEU A 36 -2.20 -8.95 5.48
N ALA A 37 -2.40 -10.13 6.08
CA ALA A 37 -3.04 -10.25 7.37
C ALA A 37 -2.21 -9.60 8.49
N LEU A 38 -0.89 -9.82 8.49
CA LEU A 38 0.02 -9.16 9.43
C LEU A 38 0.05 -7.64 9.22
N GLY A 39 0.08 -7.21 7.95
CA GLY A 39 0.05 -5.79 7.60
C GLY A 39 -1.21 -5.10 8.08
N TYR A 40 -2.38 -5.71 7.86
CA TYR A 40 -3.65 -5.15 8.35
C TYR A 40 -3.69 -5.12 9.89
N LEU A 41 -3.23 -6.18 10.56
CA LEU A 41 -3.13 -6.19 12.02
C LEU A 41 -2.18 -5.10 12.54
N ALA A 42 -1.07 -4.84 11.84
CA ALA A 42 -0.17 -3.75 12.18
C ALA A 42 -0.80 -2.36 11.97
N CYS A 43 -1.77 -2.21 11.06
CA CYS A 43 -2.53 -0.97 10.87
C CYS A 43 -3.62 -0.76 11.92
N ALA A 44 -4.03 -1.79 12.67
CA ALA A 44 -5.15 -1.70 13.61
C ALA A 44 -4.98 -0.57 14.67
N PRO A 45 -3.79 -0.33 15.27
CA PRO A 45 -3.60 0.80 16.18
C PRO A 45 -3.78 2.17 15.51
N LEU A 46 -3.37 2.31 14.25
CA LEU A 46 -3.54 3.53 13.46
C LEU A 46 -5.03 3.80 13.18
N LEU A 47 -5.76 2.75 12.77
CA LEU A 47 -7.20 2.82 12.55
C LEU A 47 -7.95 3.14 13.85
N ALA A 48 -7.57 2.52 14.98
CA ALA A 48 -8.15 2.81 16.28
C ALA A 48 -7.89 4.27 16.71
N ALA A 49 -6.69 4.80 16.46
CA ALA A 49 -6.37 6.21 16.70
C ALA A 49 -7.26 7.15 15.87
N TYR A 50 -7.53 6.79 14.62
CA TYR A 50 -8.43 7.53 13.75
C TYR A 50 -9.86 7.58 14.30
N GLU A 51 -10.42 6.44 14.67
CA GLU A 51 -11.76 6.36 15.27
C GLU A 51 -11.85 7.17 16.55
N TRP A 52 -10.84 7.10 17.39
CA TRP A 52 -10.75 7.90 18.60
C TRP A 52 -10.71 9.40 18.29
N SER A 53 -9.97 9.83 17.27
CA SER A 53 -9.91 11.23 16.86
C SER A 53 -11.26 11.75 16.37
N LEU A 54 -11.99 10.95 15.58
CA LEU A 54 -13.34 11.31 15.13
C LEU A 54 -14.32 11.42 16.30
N ALA A 55 -14.24 10.51 17.27
CA ALA A 55 -15.13 10.50 18.44
C ALA A 55 -14.87 11.67 19.40
N THR A 56 -13.66 12.23 19.40
CA THR A 56 -13.27 13.32 20.32
C THR A 56 -13.28 14.70 19.67
N SER A 57 -13.44 14.79 18.34
CA SER A 57 -13.48 16.04 17.60
C SER A 57 -14.87 16.66 17.62
N ALA A 58 -14.98 17.97 17.89
CA ALA A 58 -16.25 18.71 17.85
C ALA A 58 -16.83 18.76 16.41
N GLU A 59 -15.96 18.82 15.41
CA GLU A 59 -16.30 18.81 13.98
C GLU A 59 -15.48 17.69 13.30
N PRO A 60 -15.97 16.44 13.30
CA PRO A 60 -15.23 15.33 12.75
C PRO A 60 -15.14 15.44 11.22
N THR A 61 -13.95 15.73 10.73
CA THR A 61 -13.63 15.66 9.30
C THR A 61 -13.11 14.28 8.95
N ARG A 62 -13.47 13.77 7.77
CA ARG A 62 -13.02 12.47 7.29
C ARG A 62 -11.93 12.62 6.24
N SER A 63 -10.98 11.69 6.21
CA SER A 63 -9.95 11.68 5.17
C SER A 63 -10.58 11.34 3.81
N THR A 64 -10.03 11.93 2.74
CA THR A 64 -10.48 11.67 1.36
C THR A 64 -10.41 10.18 1.02
N ALA A 65 -9.37 9.49 1.47
CA ALA A 65 -9.20 8.05 1.26
C ALA A 65 -10.31 7.23 1.94
N GLU A 66 -10.68 7.59 3.17
CA GLU A 66 -11.80 6.95 3.87
C GLU A 66 -13.12 7.18 3.11
N VAL A 67 -13.37 8.41 2.67
CA VAL A 67 -14.57 8.73 1.88
C VAL A 67 -14.61 7.91 0.59
N CYS A 68 -13.49 7.76 -0.11
CA CYS A 68 -13.41 6.91 -1.30
C CYS A 68 -13.65 5.42 -0.99
N LEU A 69 -13.02 4.90 0.09
CA LEU A 69 -13.14 3.50 0.49
C LEU A 69 -14.58 3.09 0.82
N PHE A 70 -15.29 3.97 1.50
CA PHE A 70 -16.62 3.64 2.05
C PHE A 70 -17.76 4.37 1.36
N ARG A 71 -17.51 5.02 0.21
CA ARG A 71 -18.54 5.74 -0.55
C ARG A 71 -19.75 4.86 -0.91
N PHE A 72 -19.53 3.57 -1.12
CA PHE A 72 -20.59 2.60 -1.41
C PHE A 72 -21.56 2.38 -0.24
N LEU A 73 -21.19 2.79 0.97
CA LEU A 73 -22.06 2.73 2.15
C LEU A 73 -22.98 3.96 2.29
N LEU A 74 -22.78 5.02 1.51
CA LEU A 74 -23.60 6.23 1.58
C LEU A 74 -25.13 5.96 1.48
N PRO A 75 -25.61 4.97 0.68
CA PRO A 75 -27.05 4.64 0.64
C PRO A 75 -27.64 4.18 1.97
N LEU A 76 -26.79 3.75 2.93
CA LEU A 76 -27.24 3.34 4.27
C LEU A 76 -27.54 4.51 5.20
N GLY A 77 -27.32 5.77 4.78
CA GLY A 77 -27.59 6.94 5.58
C GLY A 77 -26.85 6.94 6.92
N GLU A 78 -27.60 7.06 8.02
CA GLU A 78 -27.03 7.11 9.37
C GLU A 78 -26.32 5.82 9.79
N ASP A 79 -26.69 4.66 9.23
CA ASP A 79 -26.06 3.38 9.53
C ASP A 79 -24.73 3.16 8.82
N ALA A 80 -24.34 4.04 7.90
CA ALA A 80 -23.10 3.92 7.13
C ALA A 80 -21.85 3.84 8.02
N HIS A 81 -21.83 4.58 9.14
CA HIS A 81 -20.69 4.57 10.07
C HIS A 81 -20.58 3.24 10.83
N LEU A 82 -21.71 2.66 11.25
CA LEU A 82 -21.73 1.34 11.91
C LEU A 82 -21.33 0.24 10.94
N ALA A 83 -21.83 0.30 9.70
CA ALA A 83 -21.44 -0.65 8.65
C ALA A 83 -19.93 -0.58 8.36
N ARG A 84 -19.34 0.62 8.28
CA ARG A 84 -17.90 0.82 8.11
C ARG A 84 -17.10 0.21 9.26
N GLN A 85 -17.46 0.53 10.49
CA GLN A 85 -16.78 -0.04 11.67
C GLN A 85 -16.92 -1.56 11.72
N GLY A 86 -18.11 -2.07 11.36
CA GLY A 86 -18.36 -3.51 11.23
C GLY A 86 -17.43 -4.19 10.22
N ILE A 87 -17.23 -3.57 9.05
CA ILE A 87 -16.30 -4.07 8.01
C ILE A 87 -14.86 -4.09 8.53
N LEU A 88 -14.39 -3.00 9.13
CA LEU A 88 -13.01 -2.91 9.65
C LEU A 88 -12.78 -3.95 10.76
N LEU A 89 -13.75 -4.12 11.66
CA LEU A 89 -13.70 -5.13 12.73
C LEU A 89 -13.74 -6.55 12.16
N ALA A 90 -14.60 -6.82 11.20
CA ALA A 90 -14.68 -8.14 10.56
C ALA A 90 -13.36 -8.50 9.87
N LEU A 91 -12.74 -7.56 9.16
CA LEU A 91 -11.41 -7.75 8.56
C LEU A 91 -10.35 -8.03 9.63
N LEU A 92 -10.38 -7.31 10.76
CA LEU A 92 -9.47 -7.53 11.88
C LEU A 92 -9.63 -8.95 12.44
N ILE A 93 -10.86 -9.40 12.67
CA ILE A 93 -11.16 -10.75 13.16
C ILE A 93 -10.65 -11.80 12.17
N VAL A 94 -10.91 -11.64 10.88
CA VAL A 94 -10.41 -12.56 9.84
C VAL A 94 -8.88 -12.63 9.85
N CYS A 95 -8.19 -11.49 9.97
CA CYS A 95 -6.73 -11.46 10.05
C CYS A 95 -6.22 -12.14 11.31
N LEU A 96 -6.84 -11.90 12.47
CA LEU A 96 -6.49 -12.57 13.72
C LEU A 96 -6.69 -14.09 13.64
N LEU A 97 -7.80 -14.55 13.07
CA LEU A 97 -8.06 -15.98 12.89
C LEU A 97 -7.05 -16.65 11.96
N ARG A 98 -6.65 -15.98 10.88
CA ARG A 98 -5.59 -16.46 9.97
C ARG A 98 -4.23 -16.53 10.66
N LEU A 99 -3.89 -15.55 11.47
CA LEU A 99 -2.62 -15.48 12.19
C LEU A 99 -2.59 -16.34 13.44
N ALA A 100 -3.75 -16.68 14.04
CA ALA A 100 -3.83 -17.51 15.24
C ALA A 100 -3.15 -18.88 15.10
N ARG A 101 -3.19 -19.45 13.88
CA ARG A 101 -2.51 -20.73 13.57
C ARG A 101 -0.98 -20.60 13.59
N HIS A 102 -0.44 -19.37 13.45
CA HIS A 102 0.98 -19.06 13.39
C HIS A 102 1.36 -17.98 14.42
N SER A 103 0.75 -18.04 15.61
CA SER A 103 0.86 -17.01 16.65
C SER A 103 2.25 -16.91 17.30
N ARG A 104 3.09 -17.95 17.15
CA ARG A 104 4.45 -17.91 17.72
C ARG A 104 5.24 -16.74 17.13
N GLY A 105 5.71 -15.86 18.01
CA GLY A 105 6.51 -14.68 17.60
C GLY A 105 5.71 -13.56 16.92
N LEU A 106 4.37 -13.56 16.96
CA LEU A 106 3.54 -12.52 16.36
C LEU A 106 3.91 -11.12 16.89
N GLY A 107 4.09 -10.97 18.20
CA GLY A 107 4.51 -9.71 18.80
C GLY A 107 5.85 -9.20 18.23
N LEU A 108 6.83 -10.09 18.09
CA LEU A 108 8.13 -9.72 17.48
C LEU A 108 7.99 -9.31 16.01
N ARG A 109 7.13 -9.99 15.24
CA ARG A 109 6.84 -9.62 13.84
C ARG A 109 6.21 -8.23 13.75
N LEU A 110 5.25 -7.91 14.63
CA LEU A 110 4.64 -6.59 14.70
C LEU A 110 5.68 -5.52 15.09
N MET A 111 6.51 -5.77 16.09
CA MET A 111 7.60 -4.86 16.46
C MET A 111 8.60 -4.63 15.34
N LYS A 112 8.90 -5.65 14.54
CA LYS A 112 9.72 -5.48 13.33
C LYS A 112 9.05 -4.58 12.31
N VAL A 113 7.75 -4.75 12.05
CA VAL A 113 6.98 -3.89 11.13
C VAL A 113 7.02 -2.43 11.59
N LEU A 114 6.82 -2.17 12.88
CA LEU A 114 6.90 -0.83 13.45
C LEU A 114 8.33 -0.24 13.35
N GLY A 115 9.33 -1.00 13.74
CA GLY A 115 10.74 -0.57 13.70
C GLY A 115 11.21 -0.26 12.27
N GLU A 116 10.85 -1.11 11.31
CA GLU A 116 11.14 -0.88 9.89
C GLU A 116 10.37 0.34 9.37
N GLY A 117 9.08 0.48 9.72
CA GLY A 117 8.28 1.66 9.36
C GLY A 117 8.89 2.96 9.90
N ALA A 118 9.37 2.96 11.14
CA ALA A 118 10.05 4.12 11.72
C ALA A 118 11.37 4.44 11.00
N LEU A 119 12.16 3.43 10.68
CA LEU A 119 13.42 3.60 9.93
C LEU A 119 13.15 4.20 8.54
N TRP A 120 12.18 3.66 7.81
CA TRP A 120 11.83 4.17 6.49
C TRP A 120 11.22 5.58 6.55
N ALA A 121 10.45 5.92 7.59
CA ALA A 121 9.93 7.25 7.79
C ALA A 121 11.06 8.30 7.94
N LEU A 122 12.12 7.97 8.68
CA LEU A 122 13.29 8.82 8.83
C LEU A 122 14.08 9.00 7.52
N LEU A 123 14.11 7.94 6.68
CA LEU A 123 14.85 7.98 5.41
C LEU A 123 14.02 8.62 4.28
N LEU A 124 12.70 8.68 4.39
CA LEU A 124 11.83 9.11 3.31
C LEU A 124 12.03 10.59 2.97
N ALA A 125 12.06 11.49 3.98
CA ALA A 125 12.24 12.93 3.77
C ALA A 125 13.54 13.26 3.01
N PRO A 126 14.73 12.85 3.46
CA PRO A 126 15.98 13.15 2.74
C PRO A 126 16.01 12.48 1.35
N THR A 127 15.41 11.30 1.19
CA THR A 127 15.31 10.66 -0.12
C THR A 127 14.45 11.47 -1.08
N LEU A 128 13.29 11.95 -0.64
CA LEU A 128 12.42 12.79 -1.46
C LEU A 128 13.09 14.13 -1.82
N MET A 129 13.78 14.76 -0.88
CA MET A 129 14.54 15.99 -1.15
C MET A 129 15.62 15.76 -2.20
N LEU A 130 16.38 14.68 -2.09
CA LEU A 130 17.39 14.33 -3.08
C LEU A 130 16.75 14.09 -4.46
N CYS A 131 15.66 13.32 -4.53
CA CYS A 131 14.97 13.04 -5.77
C CYS A 131 14.40 14.29 -6.43
N THR A 132 13.76 15.19 -5.69
CA THR A 132 13.23 16.45 -6.23
C THR A 132 14.34 17.35 -6.75
N HIS A 133 15.46 17.42 -6.03
CA HIS A 133 16.63 18.18 -6.46
C HIS A 133 17.24 17.63 -7.76
N LEU A 134 17.38 16.30 -7.88
CA LEU A 134 17.92 15.65 -9.07
C LEU A 134 16.99 15.73 -10.30
N LEU A 135 15.68 15.76 -10.10
CA LEU A 135 14.68 15.75 -11.17
C LEU A 135 14.39 17.13 -11.78
N GLY A 136 14.92 18.21 -11.25
CA GLY A 136 14.72 19.49 -11.90
C GLY A 136 14.98 20.72 -11.06
N GLY A 137 15.60 20.56 -9.87
CA GLY A 137 15.91 21.69 -9.01
C GLY A 137 14.67 22.47 -8.58
N VAL A 138 13.52 21.80 -8.51
CA VAL A 138 12.28 22.42 -8.01
C VAL A 138 12.49 22.67 -6.53
N GLU A 139 12.65 23.95 -6.18
CA GLU A 139 12.83 24.34 -4.78
C GLU A 139 11.49 24.26 -4.02
N PRO A 140 11.53 23.89 -2.73
CA PRO A 140 10.35 23.97 -1.90
C PRO A 140 9.84 25.41 -1.88
N PRO A 141 8.51 25.61 -2.00
CA PRO A 141 7.94 26.96 -1.89
C PRO A 141 8.27 27.55 -0.51
N ALA A 142 8.48 28.86 -0.47
CA ALA A 142 8.66 29.56 0.80
C ALA A 142 7.44 29.30 1.70
N GLY A 143 7.68 28.69 2.87
CA GLY A 143 6.58 28.29 3.78
C GLY A 143 6.06 26.86 3.59
N PHE A 144 6.77 26.00 2.87
CA PHE A 144 6.46 24.55 2.82
C PHE A 144 6.69 23.85 4.18
N SER A 145 7.13 24.57 5.19
CA SER A 145 7.05 24.11 6.57
C SER A 145 5.59 24.04 7.00
N VAL A 146 5.21 22.94 7.62
CA VAL A 146 4.08 22.98 8.54
C VAL A 146 4.45 24.00 9.58
N GLU A 147 3.84 25.22 9.52
CA GLU A 147 4.10 26.23 10.54
C GLU A 147 4.07 25.54 11.91
N PRO A 148 5.06 25.77 12.79
CA PRO A 148 5.00 25.32 14.16
C PRO A 148 3.93 26.14 14.88
N GLY A 149 2.68 25.96 14.43
CA GLY A 149 1.49 26.33 15.19
C GLY A 149 1.50 25.56 16.47
N ALA A 150 0.82 26.05 17.50
CA ALA A 150 0.67 25.41 18.81
C ALA A 150 0.66 23.89 18.68
N ALA A 151 1.44 23.17 19.51
CA ALA A 151 1.65 21.73 19.46
C ALA A 151 0.35 21.01 19.05
N PRO A 152 0.35 20.18 18.02
CA PRO A 152 -0.88 19.60 17.48
C PRO A 152 -1.59 18.88 18.61
N GLY A 153 -2.85 19.18 18.82
CA GLY A 153 -3.65 18.47 19.82
C GLY A 153 -3.59 16.98 19.52
N LEU A 154 -3.62 16.14 20.55
CA LEU A 154 -3.51 14.68 20.44
C LEU A 154 -4.51 14.11 19.42
N ALA A 155 -5.72 14.69 19.35
CA ALA A 155 -6.73 14.29 18.37
C ALA A 155 -6.28 14.52 16.91
N ARG A 156 -5.58 15.63 16.61
CA ARG A 156 -5.04 15.89 15.27
C ARG A 156 -3.92 14.92 14.90
N ALA A 157 -3.01 14.64 15.84
CA ALA A 157 -1.97 13.63 15.63
C ALA A 157 -2.58 12.25 15.36
N ALA A 158 -3.56 11.84 16.14
CA ALA A 158 -4.27 10.57 15.97
C ALA A 158 -5.02 10.51 14.64
N PHE A 159 -5.65 11.61 14.20
CA PHE A 159 -6.27 11.73 12.89
C PHE A 159 -5.25 11.49 11.76
N ILE A 160 -4.13 12.18 11.78
CA ILE A 160 -3.09 12.07 10.74
C ILE A 160 -2.52 10.66 10.66
N LEU A 161 -2.23 10.04 11.81
CA LEU A 161 -1.76 8.67 11.87
C LEU A 161 -2.76 7.70 11.23
N GLY A 162 -4.01 7.84 11.55
CA GLY A 162 -5.05 6.94 11.02
C GLY A 162 -5.47 7.25 9.59
N ALA A 163 -5.44 8.53 9.16
CA ALA A 163 -5.67 8.90 7.77
C ALA A 163 -4.65 8.21 6.85
N ALA A 164 -3.37 8.20 7.23
CA ALA A 164 -2.33 7.49 6.50
C ALA A 164 -2.65 5.99 6.33
N ALA A 165 -3.20 5.32 7.34
CA ALA A 165 -3.61 3.92 7.22
C ALA A 165 -4.74 3.71 6.20
N HIS A 166 -5.75 4.59 6.17
CA HIS A 166 -6.81 4.54 5.15
C HIS A 166 -6.27 4.82 3.75
N GLU A 167 -5.32 5.73 3.63
CA GLU A 167 -4.65 6.04 2.36
C GLU A 167 -3.86 4.85 1.85
N GLU A 168 -3.11 4.14 2.70
CA GLU A 168 -2.39 2.94 2.28
C GLU A 168 -3.35 1.79 1.89
N LEU A 169 -4.46 1.62 2.61
CA LEU A 169 -5.48 0.64 2.23
C LEU A 169 -6.09 0.97 0.86
N PHE A 170 -6.43 2.23 0.61
CA PHE A 170 -7.05 2.63 -0.65
C PHE A 170 -6.05 2.65 -1.81
N PHE A 171 -4.97 3.41 -1.70
CA PHE A 171 -4.07 3.63 -2.84
C PHE A 171 -3.14 2.44 -3.10
N ARG A 172 -2.70 1.70 -2.06
CA ARG A 172 -1.72 0.64 -2.22
C ARG A 172 -2.36 -0.74 -2.25
N VAL A 173 -3.27 -1.04 -1.33
CA VAL A 173 -3.88 -2.37 -1.34
C VAL A 173 -4.93 -2.51 -2.45
N ILE A 174 -5.81 -1.52 -2.61
CA ILE A 174 -6.93 -1.62 -3.58
C ILE A 174 -6.53 -1.09 -4.95
N LEU A 175 -6.16 0.19 -5.05
CA LEU A 175 -5.96 0.85 -6.35
C LEU A 175 -4.72 0.32 -7.08
N TYR A 176 -3.57 0.23 -6.41
CA TYR A 176 -2.37 -0.36 -7.00
C TYR A 176 -2.63 -1.79 -7.48
N SER A 177 -3.22 -2.65 -6.63
CA SER A 177 -3.49 -4.04 -7.00
C SER A 177 -4.50 -4.14 -8.15
N GLY A 178 -5.53 -3.29 -8.15
CA GLY A 178 -6.51 -3.21 -9.23
C GLY A 178 -5.88 -2.79 -10.56
N LEU A 179 -5.09 -1.72 -10.56
CA LEU A 179 -4.37 -1.24 -11.75
C LEU A 179 -3.37 -2.27 -12.26
N TYR A 180 -2.58 -2.86 -11.36
CA TYR A 180 -1.63 -3.94 -11.68
C TYR A 180 -2.33 -5.10 -12.37
N LEU A 181 -3.40 -5.64 -11.76
CA LEU A 181 -4.12 -6.78 -12.29
C LEU A 181 -4.75 -6.47 -13.65
N THR A 182 -5.41 -5.32 -13.76
CA THR A 182 -6.05 -4.88 -15.01
C THR A 182 -5.02 -4.75 -16.14
N ALA A 183 -3.92 -4.04 -15.91
CA ALA A 183 -2.88 -3.88 -16.93
C ALA A 183 -2.27 -5.23 -17.32
N ARG A 184 -1.96 -6.10 -16.34
CA ARG A 184 -1.42 -7.43 -16.60
C ARG A 184 -2.38 -8.29 -17.44
N VAL A 185 -3.67 -8.33 -17.09
CA VAL A 185 -4.69 -9.09 -17.83
C VAL A 185 -4.82 -8.57 -19.26
N LEU A 186 -4.88 -7.25 -19.46
CA LEU A 186 -4.94 -6.64 -20.78
C LEU A 186 -3.70 -6.99 -21.62
N MET A 187 -2.50 -6.87 -21.06
CA MET A 187 -1.26 -7.21 -21.76
C MET A 187 -1.24 -8.67 -22.22
N VAL A 188 -1.64 -9.61 -21.35
CA VAL A 188 -1.75 -11.03 -21.72
C VAL A 188 -2.82 -11.22 -22.79
N HIS A 189 -3.96 -10.56 -22.68
CA HIS A 189 -5.05 -10.66 -23.67
C HIS A 189 -4.59 -10.18 -25.06
N PHE A 190 -3.73 -9.14 -25.14
CA PHE A 190 -3.15 -8.66 -26.38
C PHE A 190 -1.88 -9.43 -26.82
N GLY A 191 -1.61 -10.60 -26.26
CA GLY A 191 -0.54 -11.50 -26.68
C GLY A 191 0.85 -11.18 -26.15
N ALA A 192 0.99 -10.28 -25.15
CA ALA A 192 2.26 -10.05 -24.50
C ALA A 192 2.70 -11.25 -23.65
N GLY A 193 4.01 -11.54 -23.65
CA GLY A 193 4.56 -12.57 -22.77
C GLY A 193 4.37 -12.23 -21.28
N LEU A 194 4.27 -13.25 -20.43
CA LEU A 194 3.96 -13.10 -18.99
C LEU A 194 4.91 -12.14 -18.25
N THR A 195 6.21 -12.15 -18.58
CA THR A 195 7.19 -11.24 -17.99
C THR A 195 6.92 -9.79 -18.35
N CYS A 196 6.64 -9.51 -19.63
CA CYS A 196 6.29 -8.18 -20.10
C CYS A 196 4.99 -7.69 -19.44
N ALA A 197 3.96 -8.54 -19.40
CA ALA A 197 2.68 -8.25 -18.78
C ALA A 197 2.83 -7.93 -17.27
N ARG A 198 3.71 -8.66 -16.57
CA ARG A 198 4.04 -8.39 -15.17
C ARG A 198 4.73 -7.04 -14.99
N LEU A 199 5.76 -6.75 -15.78
CA LEU A 199 6.52 -5.49 -15.67
C LEU A 199 5.63 -4.27 -15.96
N VAL A 200 4.79 -4.35 -17.02
CA VAL A 200 3.83 -3.29 -17.35
C VAL A 200 2.79 -3.14 -16.23
N GLY A 201 2.28 -4.26 -15.70
CA GLY A 201 1.37 -4.24 -14.56
C GLY A 201 1.99 -3.53 -13.34
N GLU A 202 3.24 -3.86 -12.98
CA GLU A 202 3.96 -3.22 -11.87
C GLU A 202 4.13 -1.70 -12.11
N ALA A 203 4.55 -1.30 -13.31
CA ALA A 203 4.72 0.11 -13.66
C ALA A 203 3.40 0.87 -13.58
N VAL A 204 2.33 0.34 -14.18
CA VAL A 204 0.99 0.96 -14.18
C VAL A 204 0.41 1.01 -12.76
N GLY A 205 0.55 -0.06 -11.99
CA GLY A 205 0.11 -0.11 -10.59
C GLY A 205 0.83 0.95 -9.76
N LEU A 206 2.16 0.99 -9.84
CA LEU A 206 3.00 1.87 -9.03
C LEU A 206 2.80 3.35 -9.39
N VAL A 207 3.00 3.69 -10.66
CA VAL A 207 2.91 5.09 -11.11
C VAL A 207 1.47 5.59 -11.12
N GLY A 208 0.52 4.74 -11.55
CA GLY A 208 -0.90 5.09 -11.59
C GLY A 208 -1.47 5.36 -10.20
N SER A 209 -1.21 4.47 -9.23
CA SER A 209 -1.70 4.69 -7.86
C SER A 209 -1.05 5.89 -7.19
N ALA A 210 0.25 6.15 -7.44
CA ALA A 210 0.95 7.32 -6.95
C ALA A 210 0.44 8.62 -7.58
N GLY A 211 0.14 8.59 -8.89
CA GLY A 211 -0.46 9.73 -9.59
C GLY A 211 -1.85 10.08 -9.08
N VAL A 212 -2.71 9.08 -8.87
CA VAL A 212 -4.04 9.30 -8.27
C VAL A 212 -3.92 9.79 -6.82
N PHE A 213 -2.98 9.25 -6.04
CA PHE A 213 -2.69 9.72 -4.69
C PHE A 213 -2.34 11.21 -4.68
N ALA A 214 -1.40 11.66 -5.53
CA ALA A 214 -1.03 13.06 -5.63
C ALA A 214 -2.21 13.94 -6.12
N ALA A 215 -2.97 13.46 -7.12
CA ALA A 215 -4.11 14.18 -7.69
C ALA A 215 -5.26 14.38 -6.70
N LEU A 216 -5.57 13.39 -5.86
CA LEU A 216 -6.63 13.46 -4.86
C LEU A 216 -6.30 14.38 -3.66
N HIS A 217 -5.16 15.07 -3.66
CA HIS A 217 -4.89 16.18 -2.76
C HIS A 217 -5.24 17.54 -3.37
N LEU A 218 -5.48 17.60 -4.68
CA LEU A 218 -5.79 18.84 -5.38
C LEU A 218 -7.30 19.17 -5.29
N ALA A 219 -7.63 20.43 -5.07
CA ALA A 219 -9.00 20.93 -5.02
C ALA A 219 -9.81 20.57 -6.28
N ALA A 220 -9.17 20.58 -7.44
CA ALA A 220 -9.77 20.18 -8.71
C ALA A 220 -10.38 18.76 -8.71
N PHE A 221 -9.84 17.86 -7.89
CA PHE A 221 -10.27 16.46 -7.80
C PHE A 221 -11.06 16.15 -6.52
N THR A 222 -11.06 17.02 -5.52
CA THR A 222 -11.69 16.76 -4.23
C THR A 222 -12.98 17.53 -3.99
N THR A 223 -13.21 18.61 -4.70
CA THR A 223 -14.46 19.40 -4.58
C THR A 223 -15.73 18.57 -4.80
N TRP A 224 -15.70 17.64 -5.77
CA TRP A 224 -16.84 16.74 -6.02
C TRP A 224 -17.05 15.68 -4.92
N LEU A 225 -16.04 15.43 -4.08
CA LEU A 225 -16.13 14.57 -2.90
C LEU A 225 -16.66 15.31 -1.67
N GLY A 226 -16.82 16.63 -1.76
CA GLY A 226 -17.21 17.48 -0.62
C GLY A 226 -16.06 17.72 0.35
N SER A 227 -14.83 17.43 -0.04
CA SER A 227 -13.64 17.72 0.75
C SER A 227 -12.86 18.90 0.16
N GLY A 228 -12.22 19.68 1.02
CA GLY A 228 -11.27 20.71 0.61
C GLY A 228 -10.01 20.05 0.02
N GLY A 229 -9.37 20.74 -0.93
CA GLY A 229 -8.08 20.33 -1.50
C GLY A 229 -7.19 21.55 -1.64
N GLU A 230 -5.97 21.33 -2.06
CA GLU A 230 -4.96 22.36 -2.26
C GLU A 230 -4.94 22.82 -3.71
N GLU A 231 -4.46 24.05 -3.95
CA GLU A 231 -4.14 24.50 -5.30
C GLU A 231 -2.97 23.70 -5.85
N PHE A 232 -2.88 23.62 -7.20
CA PHE A 232 -1.77 22.91 -7.82
C PHE A 232 -0.47 23.67 -7.63
N GLU A 233 0.46 23.05 -6.95
CA GLU A 233 1.83 23.51 -6.75
C GLU A 233 2.78 22.40 -7.25
N PRO A 234 3.65 22.68 -8.24
CA PRO A 234 4.45 21.63 -8.91
C PRO A 234 5.37 20.85 -7.95
N PHE A 235 6.00 21.53 -6.97
CA PHE A 235 6.86 20.88 -5.99
C PHE A 235 6.06 19.90 -5.11
N VAL A 236 4.95 20.39 -4.54
CA VAL A 236 4.10 19.59 -3.63
C VAL A 236 3.51 18.39 -4.36
N PHE A 237 3.08 18.57 -5.61
CA PHE A 237 2.58 17.48 -6.44
C PHE A 237 3.66 16.44 -6.71
N LEU A 238 4.86 16.88 -7.16
CA LEU A 238 5.99 15.98 -7.41
C LEU A 238 6.42 15.25 -6.14
N TRP A 239 6.49 15.96 -5.02
CA TRP A 239 6.81 15.40 -3.70
C TRP A 239 5.86 14.26 -3.33
N ARG A 240 4.54 14.48 -3.47
CA ARG A 240 3.52 13.46 -3.20
C ARG A 240 3.59 12.30 -4.17
N LEU A 241 3.82 12.57 -5.45
CA LEU A 241 3.99 11.55 -6.47
C LEU A 241 5.17 10.62 -6.12
N LEU A 242 6.33 11.20 -5.79
CA LEU A 242 7.53 10.46 -5.40
C LEU A 242 7.32 9.70 -4.07
N ALA A 243 6.69 10.32 -3.07
CA ALA A 243 6.30 9.65 -1.84
C ALA A 243 5.37 8.46 -2.13
N GLY A 244 4.39 8.66 -3.03
CA GLY A 244 3.49 7.61 -3.49
C GLY A 244 4.21 6.42 -4.13
N ILE A 245 5.20 6.69 -4.98
CA ILE A 245 6.05 5.66 -5.60
C ILE A 245 6.88 4.94 -4.55
N ALA A 246 7.51 5.65 -3.62
CA ALA A 246 8.31 5.06 -2.56
C ALA A 246 7.48 4.13 -1.65
N LEU A 247 6.31 4.59 -1.21
CA LEU A 247 5.37 3.80 -0.39
C LEU A 247 4.83 2.58 -1.16
N GLY A 248 4.54 2.72 -2.45
CA GLY A 248 4.17 1.61 -3.32
C GLY A 248 5.30 0.58 -3.46
N GLY A 249 6.54 1.04 -3.57
CA GLY A 249 7.73 0.18 -3.55
C GLY A 249 7.86 -0.57 -2.20
N LEU A 250 7.65 0.12 -1.08
CA LEU A 250 7.64 -0.50 0.25
C LEU A 250 6.53 -1.54 0.40
N LEU A 251 5.31 -1.26 -0.12
CA LEU A 251 4.25 -2.26 -0.16
C LEU A 251 4.73 -3.56 -0.84
N ARG A 252 5.36 -3.42 -2.01
CA ARG A 252 5.81 -4.59 -2.80
C ARG A 252 6.94 -5.36 -2.14
N TRP A 253 7.84 -4.66 -1.47
CA TRP A 253 9.03 -5.26 -0.88
C TRP A 253 8.82 -5.72 0.56
N ARG A 254 8.12 -4.92 1.39
CA ARG A 254 8.00 -5.15 2.85
C ARG A 254 6.55 -5.37 3.32
N GLY A 255 5.57 -5.16 2.45
CA GLY A 255 4.17 -5.34 2.75
C GLY A 255 3.47 -4.09 3.28
N PRO A 256 2.12 -4.16 3.43
CA PRO A 256 1.28 -3.00 3.69
C PRO A 256 1.48 -2.39 5.09
N GLY A 257 1.84 -3.20 6.09
CA GLY A 257 2.08 -2.69 7.44
C GLY A 257 3.27 -1.75 7.52
N VAL A 258 4.40 -2.10 6.88
CA VAL A 258 5.59 -1.24 6.84
C VAL A 258 5.27 0.05 6.09
N ALA A 259 4.61 -0.03 4.92
CA ALA A 259 4.21 1.15 4.17
C ALA A 259 3.32 2.09 4.99
N ALA A 260 2.29 1.55 5.68
CA ALA A 260 1.38 2.34 6.51
C ALA A 260 2.07 3.03 7.69
N TRP A 261 2.95 2.32 8.41
CA TRP A 261 3.69 2.92 9.51
C TRP A 261 4.73 3.95 9.02
N THR A 262 5.39 3.69 7.87
CA THR A 262 6.27 4.68 7.24
C THR A 262 5.52 5.96 6.93
N HIS A 263 4.37 5.85 6.26
CA HIS A 263 3.53 6.99 5.89
C HIS A 263 3.02 7.73 7.12
N ALA A 264 2.47 7.02 8.11
CA ALA A 264 1.92 7.61 9.33
C ALA A 264 2.99 8.38 10.12
N LEU A 265 4.16 7.77 10.35
CA LEU A 265 5.24 8.40 11.10
C LEU A 265 5.91 9.54 10.32
N PHE A 266 6.00 9.43 8.99
CA PHE A 266 6.48 10.51 8.14
C PHE A 266 5.55 11.73 8.24
N ASN A 267 4.23 11.54 8.11
CA ASN A 267 3.26 12.63 8.25
C ASN A 267 3.26 13.23 9.66
N LEU A 268 3.43 12.40 10.69
CA LEU A 268 3.59 12.88 12.06
C LEU A 268 4.87 13.73 12.22
N GLY A 269 5.97 13.30 11.61
CA GLY A 269 7.22 14.07 11.57
C GLY A 269 7.05 15.44 10.92
N LEU A 270 6.36 15.50 9.77
CA LEU A 270 6.03 16.79 9.13
C LEU A 270 5.17 17.68 10.03
N LEU A 271 4.16 17.10 10.70
CA LEU A 271 3.31 17.84 11.64
C LEU A 271 4.10 18.42 12.82
N LEU A 272 5.14 17.74 13.28
CA LEU A 272 6.00 18.18 14.38
C LEU A 272 7.11 19.15 13.95
N GLY A 273 7.13 19.56 12.67
CA GLY A 273 8.15 20.47 12.15
C GLY A 273 9.45 19.79 11.70
N ALA A 274 9.47 18.47 11.59
CA ALA A 274 10.57 17.72 10.97
C ALA A 274 10.49 17.78 9.42
N GLY A 275 10.04 18.92 8.88
CA GLY A 275 9.93 19.16 7.46
C GLY A 275 11.29 19.44 6.79
N PRO A 276 11.30 19.58 5.45
CA PRO A 276 12.52 19.78 4.66
C PRO A 276 13.33 21.04 5.02
N GLU A 277 12.79 21.93 5.82
CA GLU A 277 13.51 23.14 6.28
C GLU A 277 14.48 22.94 7.44
N MET A 278 14.49 21.79 8.09
CA MET A 278 15.61 21.48 8.98
C MET A 278 16.83 21.21 8.11
N GLY A 279 17.48 22.33 7.73
CA GLY A 279 18.62 22.38 6.83
C GLY A 279 19.66 21.31 7.17
N PHE A 280 19.78 20.37 6.30
CA PHE A 280 20.93 19.51 6.17
C PHE A 280 21.83 20.08 5.09
#